data_f64ba2c4be4ef27038a5f006e4075990
#
_entry.id   f64ba2c4be4ef27038a5f006e4075990
#
_cell.length_a   1.000
_cell.length_b   1.000
_cell.length_c   1.000
_cell.angle_alpha   90.00
_cell.angle_beta   90.00
_cell.angle_gamma   90.00
#
_symmetry.space_group_name_H-M   'P 1'
#
loop_
_entity.id
_entity.type
_entity.pdbx_description
1 polymer ?
#
loop_
_entity_poly.entity_id
_entity_poly.type
_entity_poly.pdbx_seq_one_letter_code
_entity_poly.pdbx_strand_id
1 'polypeptide(L)'
;DRGYVSSKLEKDIAASGNYFLIKDKKNTAGTIIKAFNKAGDALTKCLGKKISSLKEAYTDEEYLDFDVETKQGHNVRVIRAKSSDRDGNTGFVYLRTNLKRGVTSCFQLHQLYRTRWTVELFMKALKTGNSLQAINSSKKHIILFFVIMSVVTSLIKTYIGLLTLQDNPSIKALSMLKLHSCCIFKEFFRKACFVKKTVFYEQLKKVKDFISSNCQRTKPSARDALKLKDMILLVNSIIHNKPITTLEA
;
A
#
# COMPACT_ATOMS: atom_id res chain seq x y z
N ASP A 1 -0.32 5.25 9.40
CA ASP A 1 -0.43 6.69 9.66
C ASP A 1 0.30 7.03 10.95
N ARG A 2 0.78 8.27 11.08
CA ARG A 2 1.57 8.73 12.25
C ARG A 2 0.81 8.64 13.58
N GLY A 3 -0.51 8.57 13.54
CA GLY A 3 -1.37 8.43 14.71
C GLY A 3 -1.31 7.05 15.39
N TYR A 4 -0.82 6.03 14.68
CA TYR A 4 -0.80 4.64 15.18
C TYR A 4 0.54 4.22 15.80
N VAL A 5 1.50 5.13 15.95
CA VAL A 5 2.78 4.81 16.60
C VAL A 5 2.54 4.65 18.10
N SER A 6 2.45 3.41 18.55
CA SER A 6 2.26 3.01 19.95
C SER A 6 3.06 1.73 20.22
N SER A 7 3.97 1.79 21.17
CA SER A 7 4.77 0.63 21.56
C SER A 7 3.95 -0.54 22.06
N LYS A 8 2.78 -0.28 22.67
CA LYS A 8 1.85 -1.33 23.06
C LYS A 8 1.29 -2.03 21.84
N LEU A 9 0.75 -1.26 20.87
CA LEU A 9 0.19 -1.81 19.62
C LEU A 9 1.24 -2.58 18.82
N GLU A 10 2.48 -2.07 18.74
CA GLU A 10 3.59 -2.75 18.07
C GLU A 10 3.89 -4.11 18.70
N LYS A 11 3.93 -4.18 20.05
CA LYS A 11 4.11 -5.43 20.80
C LYS A 11 2.95 -6.40 20.59
N ASP A 12 1.71 -5.92 20.66
CA ASP A 12 0.52 -6.75 20.50
C ASP A 12 0.45 -7.36 19.08
N ILE A 13 0.77 -6.57 18.05
CA ILE A 13 0.87 -7.05 16.66
C ILE A 13 1.98 -8.10 16.53
N ALA A 14 3.16 -7.83 17.06
CA ALA A 14 4.29 -8.76 16.98
C ALA A 14 4.00 -10.07 17.76
N ALA A 15 3.39 -9.98 18.94
CA ALA A 15 3.02 -11.13 19.76
C ALA A 15 1.97 -12.02 19.07
N SER A 16 1.09 -11.44 18.25
CA SER A 16 0.12 -12.20 17.44
C SER A 16 0.70 -12.80 16.16
N GLY A 17 2.03 -12.73 15.96
CA GLY A 17 2.71 -13.24 14.76
C GLY A 17 2.49 -12.41 13.51
N ASN A 18 1.93 -11.23 13.64
CA ASN A 18 1.64 -10.33 12.54
C ASN A 18 2.77 -9.29 12.32
N TYR A 19 2.74 -8.65 11.14
CA TYR A 19 3.71 -7.64 10.76
C TYR A 19 3.07 -6.25 10.75
N PHE A 20 3.91 -5.23 10.99
CA PHE A 20 3.51 -3.84 10.86
C PHE A 20 4.53 -3.05 10.04
N LEU A 21 4.05 -2.02 9.36
CA LEU A 21 4.84 -1.00 8.67
C LEU A 21 4.17 0.35 8.86
N ILE A 22 4.76 1.20 9.70
CA ILE A 22 4.16 2.45 10.16
C ILE A 22 5.09 3.61 9.86
N LYS A 23 4.56 4.73 9.36
CA LYS A 23 5.32 5.97 9.22
C LYS A 23 5.56 6.58 10.59
N ASP A 24 6.82 6.76 10.92
CA ASP A 24 7.24 7.35 12.18
C ASP A 24 7.31 8.88 12.14
N LYS A 25 7.38 9.49 13.31
CA LYS A 25 7.62 10.92 13.45
C LYS A 25 9.10 11.23 13.20
N LYS A 26 9.40 12.44 12.70
CA LYS A 26 10.79 12.89 12.49
C LYS A 26 11.65 12.87 13.75
N ASN A 27 11.03 12.83 14.93
CA ASN A 27 11.68 12.83 16.26
C ASN A 27 11.54 11.45 16.92
N THR A 28 11.76 10.38 16.18
CA THR A 28 11.75 9.02 16.70
C THR A 28 12.61 8.92 17.97
N ALA A 29 11.95 8.58 19.06
CA ALA A 29 12.63 8.37 20.35
C ALA A 29 13.19 6.95 20.41
N GLY A 30 14.47 6.83 20.72
CA GLY A 30 15.16 5.55 20.86
C GLY A 30 16.64 5.70 20.55
N THR A 31 17.41 4.69 20.98
CA THR A 31 18.86 4.63 20.79
C THR A 31 19.20 3.64 19.70
N ILE A 32 20.05 4.03 18.77
CA ILE A 32 20.48 3.17 17.66
C ILE A 32 21.45 2.10 18.19
N ILE A 33 21.09 0.85 18.05
CA ILE A 33 21.93 -0.30 18.46
C ILE A 33 22.62 -0.96 17.28
N LYS A 34 22.07 -0.84 16.05
CA LYS A 34 22.72 -1.20 14.79
C LYS A 34 22.34 -0.21 13.71
N ALA A 35 23.23 0.06 12.79
CA ALA A 35 23.00 0.93 11.63
C ALA A 35 23.69 0.39 10.40
N PHE A 36 23.02 0.46 9.25
CA PHE A 36 23.51 0.00 7.96
C PHE A 36 23.16 1.00 6.87
N ASN A 37 24.00 1.10 5.85
CA ASN A 37 23.71 1.84 4.61
C ASN A 37 22.91 0.96 3.62
N LYS A 38 22.65 1.49 2.41
CA LYS A 38 21.95 0.77 1.34
C LYS A 38 22.69 -0.52 0.90
N ALA A 39 24.02 -0.51 0.93
CA ALA A 39 24.87 -1.65 0.56
C ALA A 39 24.92 -2.74 1.64
N GLY A 40 24.46 -2.45 2.85
CA GLY A 40 24.51 -3.36 3.99
C GLY A 40 25.76 -3.17 4.88
N ASP A 41 26.58 -2.13 4.61
CA ASP A 41 27.76 -1.83 5.42
C ASP A 41 27.36 -1.26 6.78
N ALA A 42 28.04 -1.69 7.81
CA ALA A 42 27.77 -1.24 9.17
C ALA A 42 28.26 0.21 9.42
N LEU A 43 27.39 1.05 9.94
CA LEU A 43 27.66 2.45 10.26
C LEU A 43 27.92 2.60 11.77
N THR A 44 29.12 2.24 12.24
CA THR A 44 29.49 2.26 13.66
C THR A 44 29.37 3.64 14.30
N LYS A 45 29.61 4.72 13.55
CA LYS A 45 29.51 6.12 14.02
C LYS A 45 28.09 6.53 14.44
N CYS A 46 27.07 5.72 14.08
CA CYS A 46 25.67 5.95 14.44
C CYS A 46 25.27 5.31 15.77
N LEU A 47 26.06 4.35 16.27
CA LEU A 47 25.71 3.58 17.46
C LEU A 47 25.63 4.46 18.70
N GLY A 48 24.68 4.18 19.57
CA GLY A 48 24.43 4.93 20.80
C GLY A 48 23.76 6.30 20.60
N LYS A 49 23.59 6.76 19.36
CA LYS A 49 22.95 8.04 19.04
C LYS A 49 21.45 7.90 18.90
N LYS A 50 20.74 9.01 19.03
CA LYS A 50 19.30 9.10 18.72
C LYS A 50 19.12 9.32 17.21
N ILE A 51 18.08 8.75 16.61
CA ILE A 51 17.77 9.00 15.19
C ILE A 51 17.61 10.50 14.90
N SER A 52 17.04 11.25 15.84
CA SER A 52 16.86 12.71 15.71
C SER A 52 18.17 13.49 15.55
N SER A 53 19.28 12.99 16.10
CA SER A 53 20.60 13.65 15.97
C SER A 53 21.27 13.40 14.63
N LEU A 54 20.73 12.46 13.80
CA LEU A 54 21.26 12.13 12.49
C LEU A 54 20.56 12.87 11.33
N LYS A 55 19.74 13.89 11.62
CA LYS A 55 18.94 14.58 10.58
C LYS A 55 19.78 15.16 9.45
N GLU A 56 20.94 15.73 9.80
CA GLU A 56 21.83 16.38 8.85
C GLU A 56 23.02 15.51 8.45
N ALA A 57 23.15 14.35 9.07
CA ALA A 57 24.18 13.38 8.72
C ALA A 57 23.68 12.40 7.65
N TYR A 58 24.59 11.97 6.79
CA TYR A 58 24.30 10.99 5.72
C TYR A 58 23.17 11.44 4.78
N THR A 59 23.14 12.71 4.39
CA THR A 59 22.12 13.28 3.48
C THR A 59 22.20 12.72 2.08
N ASP A 60 23.34 12.21 1.67
CA ASP A 60 23.58 11.60 0.36
C ASP A 60 23.07 10.16 0.29
N GLU A 61 22.93 9.51 1.43
CA GLU A 61 22.43 8.14 1.50
C GLU A 61 20.92 8.07 1.20
N GLU A 62 20.57 7.31 0.18
CA GLU A 62 19.18 7.10 -0.22
C GLU A 62 18.39 6.35 0.86
N TYR A 63 19.02 5.35 1.47
CA TYR A 63 18.44 4.52 2.52
C TYR A 63 19.41 4.34 3.68
N LEU A 64 18.88 4.41 4.90
CA LEU A 64 19.55 3.94 6.11
C LEU A 64 18.63 3.00 6.87
N ASP A 65 19.20 1.98 7.47
CA ASP A 65 18.52 0.90 8.15
C ASP A 65 19.03 0.78 9.59
N PHE A 66 18.19 1.00 10.57
CA PHE A 66 18.52 1.04 11.97
C PHE A 66 17.79 -0.04 12.76
N ASP A 67 18.47 -0.68 13.70
CA ASP A 67 17.82 -1.29 14.85
C ASP A 67 17.85 -0.29 15.99
N VAL A 68 16.70 -0.02 16.57
CA VAL A 68 16.50 1.01 17.58
C VAL A 68 15.92 0.40 18.82
N GLU A 69 16.56 0.60 19.94
CA GLU A 69 15.99 0.31 21.24
C GLU A 69 15.07 1.46 21.67
N THR A 70 13.80 1.14 21.87
CA THR A 70 12.80 2.13 22.32
C THR A 70 12.93 2.41 23.81
N LYS A 71 12.32 3.50 24.28
CA LYS A 71 12.29 3.81 25.73
C LYS A 71 11.65 2.72 26.60
N GLN A 72 10.82 1.85 25.99
CA GLN A 72 10.19 0.71 26.67
C GLN A 72 11.00 -0.59 26.56
N GLY A 73 12.28 -0.51 26.17
CA GLY A 73 13.21 -1.63 26.13
C GLY A 73 12.92 -2.68 25.05
N HIS A 74 12.16 -2.36 24.01
CA HIS A 74 11.98 -3.26 22.87
C HIS A 74 12.69 -2.75 21.63
N ASN A 75 13.19 -3.67 20.83
CA ASN A 75 13.89 -3.37 19.60
C ASN A 75 12.91 -3.29 18.42
N VAL A 76 13.08 -2.27 17.59
CA VAL A 76 12.30 -2.06 16.38
C VAL A 76 13.24 -1.68 15.23
N ARG A 77 12.97 -2.20 14.05
CA ARG A 77 13.68 -1.78 12.84
C ARG A 77 13.08 -0.48 12.33
N VAL A 78 13.92 0.51 12.09
CA VAL A 78 13.53 1.81 11.53
C VAL A 78 14.35 2.06 10.27
N ILE A 79 13.69 2.31 9.16
CA ILE A 79 14.34 2.73 7.92
C ILE A 79 14.15 4.24 7.70
N ARG A 80 15.19 4.90 7.24
CA ARG A 80 15.16 6.26 6.70
C ARG A 80 15.28 6.17 5.19
N ALA A 81 14.30 6.67 4.46
CA ALA A 81 14.30 6.72 3.01
C ALA A 81 14.28 8.17 2.52
N LYS A 82 15.11 8.50 1.54
CA LYS A 82 15.07 9.80 0.85
C LYS A 82 13.81 9.86 0.00
N SER A 83 13.08 10.96 0.08
CA SER A 83 11.82 11.13 -0.64
C SER A 83 11.69 12.59 -1.06
N SER A 84 11.21 12.83 -2.27
CA SER A 84 10.87 14.17 -2.74
C SER A 84 9.36 14.40 -2.62
N ASP A 85 8.98 15.62 -2.27
CA ASP A 85 7.59 16.06 -2.30
C ASP A 85 7.15 16.43 -3.73
N ARG A 86 5.94 17.01 -3.88
CA ARG A 86 5.41 17.42 -5.18
C ARG A 86 6.14 18.60 -5.78
N ASP A 87 6.72 19.43 -4.93
CA ASP A 87 7.39 20.69 -5.29
C ASP A 87 8.88 20.48 -5.52
N GLY A 88 9.35 19.21 -5.47
CA GLY A 88 10.73 18.82 -5.70
C GLY A 88 11.63 18.93 -4.46
N ASN A 89 11.10 19.37 -3.30
CA ASN A 89 11.90 19.44 -2.09
C ASN A 89 12.22 18.03 -1.59
N THR A 90 13.50 17.78 -1.35
CA THR A 90 13.96 16.50 -0.83
C THR A 90 13.84 16.47 0.70
N GLY A 91 13.41 15.33 1.22
CA GLY A 91 13.30 15.10 2.64
C GLY A 91 13.45 13.62 2.97
N PHE A 92 13.30 13.30 4.24
CA PHE A 92 13.40 11.91 4.70
C PHE A 92 12.09 11.42 5.28
N VAL A 93 11.74 10.19 4.93
CA VAL A 93 10.64 9.44 5.52
C VAL A 93 11.23 8.38 6.44
N TYR A 94 10.69 8.29 7.64
CA TYR A 94 11.05 7.26 8.61
C TYR A 94 9.92 6.25 8.71
N LEU A 95 10.26 4.96 8.57
CA LEU A 95 9.31 3.86 8.62
C LEU A 95 9.76 2.87 9.70
N ARG A 96 8.83 2.49 10.58
CA ARG A 96 9.04 1.49 11.65
C ARG A 96 8.41 0.17 11.26
N THR A 97 9.09 -0.93 11.56
CA THR A 97 8.60 -2.27 11.22
C THR A 97 9.23 -3.33 12.11
N ASN A 98 8.57 -4.49 12.23
CA ASN A 98 9.15 -5.72 12.79
C ASN A 98 9.63 -6.71 11.70
N LEU A 99 9.55 -6.33 10.41
CA LEU A 99 10.05 -7.15 9.31
C LEU A 99 11.59 -7.25 9.34
N LYS A 100 12.11 -8.47 9.23
CA LYS A 100 13.55 -8.75 9.28
C LYS A 100 14.26 -8.31 8.00
N ARG A 101 15.55 -7.89 8.11
CA ARG A 101 16.40 -7.50 6.96
C ARG A 101 16.58 -8.61 5.94
N GLY A 102 16.72 -9.86 6.39
CA GLY A 102 16.86 -11.01 5.50
C GLY A 102 15.64 -11.32 4.64
N VAL A 103 14.47 -10.73 4.97
CA VAL A 103 13.22 -10.94 4.23
C VAL A 103 12.90 -9.74 3.34
N THR A 104 13.16 -8.51 3.83
CA THR A 104 12.79 -7.27 3.13
C THR A 104 13.90 -6.23 3.17
N SER A 105 14.23 -5.67 2.01
CA SER A 105 15.16 -4.54 1.87
C SER A 105 14.49 -3.20 2.26
N CYS A 106 15.29 -2.16 2.48
CA CYS A 106 14.80 -0.80 2.72
C CYS A 106 13.98 -0.28 1.54
N PHE A 107 14.43 -0.54 0.31
CA PHE A 107 13.72 -0.18 -0.91
C PHE A 107 12.32 -0.83 -0.95
N GLN A 108 12.25 -2.15 -0.73
CA GLN A 108 10.99 -2.89 -0.74
C GLN A 108 10.01 -2.38 0.31
N LEU A 109 10.48 -2.09 1.53
CA LEU A 109 9.65 -1.51 2.60
C LEU A 109 9.16 -0.10 2.24
N HIS A 110 10.01 0.72 1.64
CA HIS A 110 9.60 2.05 1.18
C HIS A 110 8.54 1.95 0.08
N GLN A 111 8.72 1.07 -0.91
CA GLN A 111 7.74 0.84 -1.96
C GLN A 111 6.42 0.27 -1.40
N LEU A 112 6.49 -0.69 -0.48
CA LEU A 112 5.31 -1.23 0.20
C LEU A 112 4.54 -0.13 0.96
N TYR A 113 5.24 0.75 1.66
CA TYR A 113 4.60 1.88 2.34
C TYR A 113 3.90 2.84 1.35
N ARG A 114 4.47 3.06 0.17
CA ARG A 114 3.85 3.90 -0.87
C ARG A 114 2.50 3.35 -1.33
N THR A 115 2.29 2.03 -1.27
CA THR A 115 1.00 1.40 -1.62
C THR A 115 -0.13 1.75 -0.64
N ARG A 116 0.18 2.26 0.58
CA ARG A 116 -0.81 2.73 1.55
C ARG A 116 -1.81 3.72 0.93
N TRP A 117 -1.36 4.58 0.02
CA TRP A 117 -2.24 5.51 -0.69
C TRP A 117 -3.36 4.81 -1.47
N THR A 118 -3.14 3.58 -1.89
CA THR A 118 -4.16 2.78 -2.59
C THR A 118 -5.36 2.50 -1.70
N VAL A 119 -5.15 2.33 -0.39
CA VAL A 119 -6.25 2.15 0.58
C VAL A 119 -7.11 3.42 0.66
N GLU A 120 -6.49 4.61 0.67
CA GLU A 120 -7.23 5.87 0.67
C GLU A 120 -8.04 6.05 -0.63
N LEU A 121 -7.45 5.73 -1.78
CA LEU A 121 -8.15 5.73 -3.06
C LEU A 121 -9.31 4.72 -3.07
N PHE A 122 -9.11 3.53 -2.52
CA PHE A 122 -10.15 2.52 -2.39
C PHE A 122 -11.30 3.01 -1.49
N MET A 123 -10.99 3.58 -0.31
CA MET A 123 -12.01 4.15 0.57
C MET A 123 -12.76 5.31 -0.08
N LYS A 124 -12.06 6.16 -0.85
CA LYS A 124 -12.70 7.21 -1.64
C LYS A 124 -13.61 6.62 -2.71
N ALA A 125 -13.17 5.58 -3.41
CA ALA A 125 -13.96 4.90 -4.42
C ALA A 125 -15.21 4.22 -3.83
N LEU A 126 -15.12 3.61 -2.66
CA LEU A 126 -16.27 3.07 -1.92
C LEU A 126 -17.30 4.15 -1.61
N LYS A 127 -16.85 5.29 -1.09
CA LYS A 127 -17.74 6.41 -0.73
C LYS A 127 -18.47 7.00 -1.94
N THR A 128 -17.72 7.31 -3.02
CA THR A 128 -18.27 7.99 -4.19
C THR A 128 -18.88 7.03 -5.21
N GLY A 129 -18.23 5.91 -5.50
CA GLY A 129 -18.62 4.97 -6.56
C GLY A 129 -19.79 4.06 -6.18
N ASN A 130 -20.00 3.80 -4.90
CA ASN A 130 -21.07 2.92 -4.41
C ASN A 130 -22.11 3.65 -3.55
N SER A 131 -22.08 4.99 -3.55
CA SER A 131 -23.09 5.84 -2.89
C SER A 131 -23.26 5.54 -1.38
N LEU A 132 -22.20 5.07 -0.69
CA LEU A 132 -22.28 4.81 0.76
C LEU A 132 -22.67 6.05 1.57
N GLN A 133 -22.43 7.25 1.04
CA GLN A 133 -22.84 8.51 1.67
C GLN A 133 -24.35 8.72 1.67
N ALA A 134 -25.10 8.02 0.81
CA ALA A 134 -26.54 8.15 0.67
C ALA A 134 -27.33 7.16 1.57
N ILE A 135 -26.63 6.39 2.42
CA ILE A 135 -27.31 5.46 3.33
C ILE A 135 -27.96 6.26 4.45
N ASN A 136 -29.28 6.38 4.36
CA ASN A 136 -30.10 7.05 5.38
C ASN A 136 -30.73 6.00 6.31
N SER A 137 -29.94 5.45 7.23
CA SER A 137 -30.41 4.49 8.21
C SER A 137 -29.65 4.62 9.52
N SER A 138 -30.32 4.55 10.65
CA SER A 138 -29.72 4.46 11.99
C SER A 138 -29.50 3.02 12.45
N LYS A 139 -30.06 2.03 11.74
CA LYS A 139 -29.98 0.60 12.11
C LYS A 139 -28.61 0.02 11.72
N LYS A 140 -27.82 -0.40 12.73
CA LYS A 140 -26.47 -0.90 12.56
C LYS A 140 -26.34 -2.05 11.53
N HIS A 141 -27.28 -3.01 11.56
CA HIS A 141 -27.24 -4.15 10.63
C HIS A 141 -27.50 -3.74 9.18
N ILE A 142 -28.33 -2.73 8.93
CA ILE A 142 -28.58 -2.19 7.58
C ILE A 142 -27.34 -1.47 7.08
N ILE A 143 -26.72 -0.62 7.91
CA ILE A 143 -25.46 0.06 7.55
C ILE A 143 -24.37 -0.98 7.23
N LEU A 144 -24.21 -1.99 8.09
CA LEU A 144 -23.22 -3.04 7.89
C LEU A 144 -23.46 -3.82 6.60
N PHE A 145 -24.71 -4.16 6.29
CA PHE A 145 -25.08 -4.82 5.03
C PHE A 145 -24.64 -3.99 3.81
N PHE A 146 -24.95 -2.70 3.78
CA PHE A 146 -24.55 -1.83 2.66
C PHE A 146 -23.03 -1.66 2.56
N VAL A 147 -22.33 -1.58 3.69
CA VAL A 147 -20.85 -1.53 3.70
C VAL A 147 -20.26 -2.81 3.09
N ILE A 148 -20.73 -3.98 3.51
CA ILE A 148 -20.27 -5.28 2.97
C ILE A 148 -20.57 -5.36 1.47
N MET A 149 -21.79 -5.04 1.04
CA MET A 149 -22.18 -5.06 -0.37
C MET A 149 -21.36 -4.09 -1.21
N SER A 150 -21.03 -2.93 -0.66
CA SER A 150 -20.14 -1.96 -1.32
C SER A 150 -18.71 -2.49 -1.51
N VAL A 151 -18.17 -3.16 -0.50
CA VAL A 151 -16.85 -3.81 -0.59
C VAL A 151 -16.88 -4.91 -1.65
N VAL A 152 -17.85 -5.81 -1.61
CA VAL A 152 -18.00 -6.90 -2.60
C VAL A 152 -18.11 -6.34 -4.02
N THR A 153 -18.95 -5.35 -4.23
CA THR A 153 -19.11 -4.69 -5.53
C THR A 153 -17.79 -4.07 -6.00
N SER A 154 -17.05 -3.43 -5.10
CA SER A 154 -15.74 -2.85 -5.45
C SER A 154 -14.71 -3.90 -5.79
N LEU A 155 -14.68 -5.03 -5.11
CA LEU A 155 -13.81 -6.17 -5.44
C LEU A 155 -14.12 -6.72 -6.83
N ILE A 156 -15.42 -6.90 -7.17
CA ILE A 156 -15.83 -7.36 -8.50
C ILE A 156 -15.39 -6.36 -9.58
N LYS A 157 -15.64 -5.06 -9.38
CA LYS A 157 -15.19 -4.01 -10.32
C LYS A 157 -13.67 -4.04 -10.52
N THR A 158 -12.91 -4.15 -9.44
CA THR A 158 -11.45 -4.25 -9.48
C THR A 158 -11.01 -5.49 -10.23
N TYR A 159 -11.61 -6.65 -9.94
CA TYR A 159 -11.30 -7.90 -10.64
C TYR A 159 -11.55 -7.81 -12.13
N ILE A 160 -12.70 -7.26 -12.57
CA ILE A 160 -13.00 -7.04 -13.99
C ILE A 160 -11.98 -6.08 -14.62
N GLY A 161 -11.58 -5.03 -13.89
CA GLY A 161 -10.52 -4.12 -14.31
C GLY A 161 -9.17 -4.83 -14.52
N LEU A 162 -8.78 -5.74 -13.63
CA LEU A 162 -7.57 -6.54 -13.76
C LEU A 162 -7.62 -7.50 -14.95
N LEU A 163 -8.76 -8.17 -15.18
CA LEU A 163 -8.97 -8.98 -16.39
C LEU A 163 -8.84 -8.15 -17.65
N THR A 164 -9.35 -6.90 -17.64
CA THR A 164 -9.23 -5.99 -18.78
C THR A 164 -7.78 -5.62 -19.08
N LEU A 165 -6.95 -5.41 -18.04
CA LEU A 165 -5.51 -5.18 -18.19
C LEU A 165 -4.77 -6.40 -18.74
N GLN A 166 -5.18 -7.59 -18.33
CA GLN A 166 -4.61 -8.85 -18.81
C GLN A 166 -4.88 -9.04 -20.32
N ASP A 167 -6.12 -8.76 -20.75
CA ASP A 167 -6.55 -8.91 -22.14
C ASP A 167 -5.98 -7.81 -23.06
N ASN A 168 -5.57 -6.67 -22.50
CA ASN A 168 -5.11 -5.49 -23.25
C ASN A 168 -3.74 -4.99 -22.77
N PRO A 169 -2.63 -5.60 -23.18
CA PRO A 169 -1.28 -5.24 -22.72
C PRO A 169 -0.87 -3.80 -23.06
N SER A 170 -1.55 -3.15 -24.02
CA SER A 170 -1.32 -1.75 -24.38
C SER A 170 -1.74 -0.77 -23.27
N ILE A 171 -2.63 -1.19 -22.36
CA ILE A 171 -3.09 -0.37 -21.25
C ILE A 171 -2.09 -0.45 -20.10
N LYS A 172 -1.34 0.62 -19.86
CA LYS A 172 -0.31 0.66 -18.80
C LYS A 172 -0.89 0.65 -17.39
N ALA A 173 -2.01 1.35 -17.17
CA ALA A 173 -2.65 1.43 -15.86
C ALA A 173 -4.12 1.89 -15.95
N LEU A 174 -4.94 1.47 -14.98
CA LEU A 174 -6.31 1.94 -14.82
C LEU A 174 -6.45 2.94 -13.69
N SER A 175 -7.34 3.90 -13.87
CA SER A 175 -7.74 4.82 -12.80
C SER A 175 -8.80 4.18 -11.91
N MET A 176 -8.43 3.84 -10.68
CA MET A 176 -9.35 3.25 -9.71
C MET A 176 -10.62 4.10 -9.49
N LEU A 177 -10.46 5.43 -9.43
CA LEU A 177 -11.62 6.32 -9.27
C LEU A 177 -12.56 6.26 -10.47
N LYS A 178 -12.05 6.31 -11.70
CA LYS A 178 -12.86 6.17 -12.91
C LYS A 178 -13.55 4.81 -12.96
N LEU A 179 -12.80 3.72 -12.67
CA LEU A 179 -13.31 2.37 -12.65
C LEU A 179 -14.49 2.20 -11.68
N HIS A 180 -14.37 2.71 -10.46
CA HIS A 180 -15.41 2.57 -9.45
C HIS A 180 -16.61 3.48 -9.67
N SER A 181 -16.43 4.67 -10.25
CA SER A 181 -17.53 5.61 -10.57
C SER A 181 -18.24 5.32 -11.90
N CYS A 182 -17.77 4.31 -12.64
CA CYS A 182 -18.27 3.98 -13.95
C CYS A 182 -19.72 3.49 -13.90
N CYS A 183 -20.60 4.14 -14.66
CA CYS A 183 -22.04 3.83 -14.67
C CYS A 183 -22.37 2.47 -15.33
N ILE A 184 -21.51 1.96 -16.24
CA ILE A 184 -21.72 0.69 -16.93
C ILE A 184 -21.89 -0.48 -15.97
N PHE A 185 -21.27 -0.44 -14.80
CA PHE A 185 -21.43 -1.49 -13.80
C PHE A 185 -22.84 -1.58 -13.23
N LYS A 186 -23.59 -0.48 -13.17
CA LYS A 186 -25.00 -0.51 -12.73
C LYS A 186 -25.84 -1.35 -13.71
N GLU A 187 -25.63 -1.16 -14.98
CA GLU A 187 -26.32 -1.92 -16.03
C GLU A 187 -25.85 -3.37 -16.06
N PHE A 188 -24.53 -3.61 -15.95
CA PHE A 188 -23.96 -4.95 -15.86
C PHE A 188 -24.57 -5.75 -14.72
N PHE A 189 -24.54 -5.23 -13.48
CA PHE A 189 -25.08 -5.95 -12.33
C PHE A 189 -26.60 -6.19 -12.45
N ARG A 190 -27.35 -5.21 -12.97
CA ARG A 190 -28.79 -5.41 -13.22
C ARG A 190 -29.08 -6.54 -14.20
N LYS A 191 -28.27 -6.67 -15.26
CA LYS A 191 -28.44 -7.67 -16.30
C LYS A 191 -27.77 -9.00 -15.99
N ALA A 192 -26.66 -9.04 -15.26
CA ALA A 192 -25.86 -10.22 -15.04
C ALA A 192 -26.46 -11.24 -14.06
N CYS A 193 -27.33 -10.80 -13.13
CA CYS A 193 -27.82 -11.66 -12.05
C CYS A 193 -28.78 -12.77 -12.50
N PHE A 194 -29.40 -12.67 -13.70
CA PHE A 194 -30.49 -13.57 -14.12
C PHE A 194 -30.41 -14.00 -15.58
N VAL A 195 -29.21 -14.02 -16.19
CA VAL A 195 -29.05 -14.28 -17.62
C VAL A 195 -28.32 -15.58 -17.92
N LYS A 196 -28.59 -16.12 -19.12
CA LYS A 196 -27.85 -17.27 -19.67
C LYS A 196 -26.34 -16.92 -19.78
N LYS A 197 -25.49 -17.94 -19.65
CA LYS A 197 -24.03 -17.81 -19.69
C LYS A 197 -23.50 -17.03 -20.89
N THR A 198 -24.08 -17.22 -22.05
CA THR A 198 -23.72 -16.50 -23.30
C THR A 198 -23.93 -14.99 -23.16
N VAL A 199 -25.10 -14.58 -22.66
CA VAL A 199 -25.44 -13.17 -22.45
C VAL A 199 -24.54 -12.53 -21.38
N PHE A 200 -24.19 -13.29 -20.34
CA PHE A 200 -23.23 -12.83 -19.34
C PHE A 200 -21.87 -12.47 -19.97
N TYR A 201 -21.31 -13.33 -20.80
CA TYR A 201 -20.04 -13.07 -21.46
C TYR A 201 -20.09 -11.88 -22.43
N GLU A 202 -21.19 -11.70 -23.15
CA GLU A 202 -21.40 -10.52 -24.02
C GLU A 202 -21.42 -9.21 -23.17
N GLN A 203 -22.13 -9.22 -22.03
CA GLN A 203 -22.15 -8.07 -21.14
C GLN A 203 -20.77 -7.81 -20.52
N LEU A 204 -20.06 -8.86 -20.13
CA LEU A 204 -18.70 -8.75 -19.59
C LEU A 204 -17.75 -8.15 -20.64
N LYS A 205 -17.86 -8.57 -21.91
CA LYS A 205 -17.08 -7.99 -23.01
C LYS A 205 -17.35 -6.50 -23.16
N LYS A 206 -18.63 -6.08 -23.21
CA LYS A 206 -19.01 -4.65 -23.26
C LYS A 206 -18.41 -3.83 -22.12
N VAL A 207 -18.40 -4.39 -20.89
CA VAL A 207 -17.78 -3.73 -19.74
C VAL A 207 -16.28 -3.59 -19.91
N LYS A 208 -15.58 -4.64 -20.37
CA LYS A 208 -14.14 -4.60 -20.63
C LYS A 208 -13.78 -3.58 -21.70
N ASP A 209 -14.53 -3.54 -22.81
CA ASP A 209 -14.31 -2.58 -23.89
C ASP A 209 -14.51 -1.13 -23.39
N PHE A 210 -15.53 -0.90 -22.59
CA PHE A 210 -15.76 0.40 -21.96
C PHE A 210 -14.64 0.80 -21.00
N ILE A 211 -14.16 -0.12 -20.16
CA ILE A 211 -13.05 0.11 -19.24
C ILE A 211 -11.79 0.46 -20.03
N SER A 212 -11.51 -0.29 -21.08
CA SER A 212 -10.35 -0.08 -21.96
C SER A 212 -10.33 1.32 -22.55
N SER A 213 -11.49 1.84 -22.94
CA SER A 213 -11.60 3.16 -23.58
C SER A 213 -11.63 4.32 -22.58
N ASN A 214 -12.31 4.15 -21.45
CA ASN A 214 -12.69 5.27 -20.58
C ASN A 214 -11.96 5.31 -19.23
N CYS A 215 -11.47 4.17 -18.76
CA CYS A 215 -10.88 4.08 -17.43
C CYS A 215 -9.35 4.12 -17.44
N GLN A 216 -8.71 4.33 -18.57
CA GLN A 216 -7.27 4.45 -18.68
C GLN A 216 -6.76 5.66 -17.88
N ARG A 217 -5.58 5.50 -17.31
CA ARG A 217 -4.86 6.56 -16.65
C ARG A 217 -4.07 7.35 -17.69
N THR A 218 -4.39 8.63 -17.85
CA THR A 218 -3.79 9.50 -18.87
C THR A 218 -2.41 10.05 -18.47
N LYS A 219 -2.09 10.06 -17.19
CA LYS A 219 -0.79 10.52 -16.68
C LYS A 219 -0.13 9.43 -15.85
N PRO A 220 1.14 9.06 -16.14
CA PRO A 220 1.90 8.21 -15.25
C PRO A 220 1.99 8.90 -13.89
N SER A 221 1.76 8.16 -12.83
CA SER A 221 2.00 8.69 -11.49
C SER A 221 3.48 8.49 -11.18
N ALA A 222 4.19 9.55 -10.87
CA ALA A 222 5.51 9.46 -10.24
C ALA A 222 5.48 8.65 -8.92
N ARG A 223 4.28 8.27 -8.47
CA ARG A 223 3.99 7.47 -7.29
C ARG A 223 3.55 6.05 -7.60
N ASP A 224 3.66 5.62 -8.86
CA ASP A 224 3.39 4.21 -9.17
C ASP A 224 4.44 3.39 -8.43
N ALA A 225 4.03 3.04 -7.21
CA ALA A 225 4.63 2.03 -6.41
C ALA A 225 4.68 0.74 -7.23
N LEU A 226 5.25 -0.31 -6.72
CA LEU A 226 5.33 -1.63 -7.31
C LEU A 226 4.16 -1.96 -8.24
N LYS A 227 4.44 -2.55 -9.37
CA LYS A 227 3.42 -3.19 -10.21
C LYS A 227 2.69 -4.22 -9.34
N LEU A 228 1.42 -4.49 -9.64
CA LEU A 228 0.62 -5.43 -8.85
C LEU A 228 1.31 -6.80 -8.70
N LYS A 229 1.96 -7.28 -9.77
CA LYS A 229 2.73 -8.53 -9.76
C LYS A 229 3.83 -8.50 -8.71
N ASP A 230 4.61 -7.42 -8.68
CA ASP A 230 5.74 -7.26 -7.76
C ASP A 230 5.26 -7.10 -6.31
N MET A 231 4.10 -6.45 -6.13
CA MET A 231 3.47 -6.31 -4.82
C MET A 231 2.98 -7.68 -4.29
N ILE A 232 2.38 -8.51 -5.14
CA ILE A 232 1.96 -9.86 -4.77
C ILE A 232 3.18 -10.71 -4.38
N LEU A 233 4.26 -10.65 -5.16
CA LEU A 233 5.51 -11.35 -4.84
C LEU A 233 6.10 -10.90 -3.51
N LEU A 234 6.11 -9.60 -3.25
CA LEU A 234 6.59 -9.05 -1.99
C LEU A 234 5.73 -9.50 -0.80
N VAL A 235 4.41 -9.46 -0.92
CA VAL A 235 3.50 -9.92 0.14
C VAL A 235 3.67 -11.41 0.40
N ASN A 236 3.76 -12.25 -0.63
CA ASN A 236 4.00 -13.68 -0.49
C ASN A 236 5.34 -13.98 0.18
N SER A 237 6.41 -13.27 -0.17
CA SER A 237 7.71 -13.37 0.47
C SER A 237 7.63 -13.06 1.98
N ILE A 238 6.91 -12.02 2.35
CA ILE A 238 6.69 -11.64 3.75
C ILE A 238 5.92 -12.75 4.49
N ILE A 239 4.81 -13.23 3.91
CA ILE A 239 3.96 -14.27 4.53
C ILE A 239 4.76 -15.57 4.75
N HIS A 240 5.56 -15.96 3.77
CA HIS A 240 6.34 -17.21 3.83
C HIS A 240 7.73 -17.04 4.46
N ASN A 241 8.08 -15.84 4.92
CA ASN A 241 9.38 -15.49 5.51
C ASN A 241 10.57 -15.90 4.61
N LYS A 242 10.41 -15.77 3.28
CA LYS A 242 11.41 -16.10 2.27
C LYS A 242 11.94 -14.85 1.59
N PRO A 243 13.26 -14.71 1.36
CA PRO A 243 13.81 -13.57 0.62
C PRO A 243 13.29 -13.55 -0.82
N ILE A 244 13.09 -12.34 -1.35
CA ILE A 244 12.78 -12.16 -2.77
C ILE A 244 14.09 -12.12 -3.55
N THR A 245 14.29 -13.09 -4.41
CA THR A 245 15.49 -13.20 -5.25
C THR A 245 15.42 -12.38 -6.55
N THR A 246 14.27 -11.75 -6.87
CA THR A 246 14.01 -11.21 -8.22
C THR A 246 13.46 -9.77 -8.29
N LEU A 247 13.45 -9.00 -7.20
CA LEU A 247 13.11 -7.57 -7.26
C LEU A 247 14.41 -6.73 -7.21
N GLU A 248 15.15 -6.75 -8.29
CA GLU A 248 16.18 -5.76 -8.55
C GLU A 248 15.54 -4.47 -9.09
N ALA A 249 16.08 -3.34 -8.62
CA ALA A 249 15.66 -1.97 -8.87
C ALA A 249 15.79 -1.56 -10.34
#